data_34721d0d13b3307dfd4180f79191c51e
#
_entry.id   34721d0d13b3307dfd4180f79191c51e
#
_cell.length_a   1.000
_cell.length_b   1.000
_cell.length_c   1.000
_cell.angle_alpha   90.00
_cell.angle_beta   90.00
_cell.angle_gamma   90.00
#
_symmetry.space_group_name_H-M   'P 1'
#
loop_
_entity.id
_entity.type
_entity.pdbx_description
1 polymer ?
#
loop_
_entity_poly.entity_id
_entity_poly.type
_entity_poly.pdbx_seq_one_letter_code
_entity_poly.pdbx_strand_id
1 'polypeptide(L)'
;AFINVYGYNTVLGMSDDELSLNIVKCWNEFVMLTEKQSVGLVMDPLAAEERKGRNIFSYFMPSSAKKFTVAFLYPKSPDTSDWIYAHDLGRNYLEETFPDQMKTICVNDVTEERTEQVLNDVIRQGADIIFEVAPQMMKDSLKVAVDHPDVKILNCSLNTSHKYIRTYYARMYEAKFLSGMIAGALAENDRIAYIADYPIYGMIANINAFALGASFTNPRARIYLAWSTSENYDRERFLKDNNIQVVSDQDMITPRDPGRQFGLYECSEDGRKLNLVMPLWNWGVFYEKMIQSILAGSYQSEENSEGRALNYWWGMSAGVIDLICSKNVPTGVKRLVDHLKSDIKKGDIVPFYGEIRAQDGTLKNKKDKAMKPEAIMEMDWLTDNVIGEIPTMGELRAEARPVVQIKGVEEKMK
;
A
#
# COMPACT_ATOMS: atom_id res chain seq x y z
N ALA A 1 -28.41 -10.35 14.99
CA ALA A 1 -27.43 -9.27 14.73
C ALA A 1 -27.68 -8.07 15.66
N PHE A 2 -28.83 -7.38 15.58
CA PHE A 2 -29.11 -6.17 16.35
C PHE A 2 -28.88 -6.33 17.89
N ILE A 3 -29.43 -7.39 18.51
CA ILE A 3 -29.24 -7.68 19.95
C ILE A 3 -27.77 -7.96 20.28
N ASN A 4 -27.00 -8.54 19.38
CA ASN A 4 -25.56 -8.78 19.58
C ASN A 4 -24.76 -7.47 19.55
N VAL A 5 -25.22 -6.45 18.82
CA VAL A 5 -24.56 -5.14 18.76
C VAL A 5 -24.83 -4.31 20.01
N TYR A 6 -26.09 -4.23 20.46
CA TYR A 6 -26.51 -3.35 21.55
C TYR A 6 -26.62 -4.04 22.91
N GLY A 7 -26.68 -5.37 22.96
CA GLY A 7 -26.94 -6.14 24.17
C GLY A 7 -28.42 -6.21 24.54
N TYR A 8 -28.84 -7.33 25.12
CA TYR A 8 -30.26 -7.61 25.42
C TYR A 8 -30.89 -6.60 26.38
N ASN A 9 -30.20 -6.30 27.47
CA ASN A 9 -30.75 -5.36 28.48
C ASN A 9 -30.85 -3.92 27.98
N THR A 10 -29.93 -3.50 27.12
CA THR A 10 -29.95 -2.17 26.50
C THR A 10 -31.15 -2.05 25.55
N VAL A 11 -31.38 -3.09 24.72
CA VAL A 11 -32.52 -3.13 23.80
C VAL A 11 -33.85 -3.10 24.53
N LEU A 12 -33.97 -3.79 25.66
CA LEU A 12 -35.21 -3.76 26.50
C LEU A 12 -35.49 -2.38 27.14
N GLY A 13 -34.46 -1.55 27.32
CA GLY A 13 -34.58 -0.22 27.87
C GLY A 13 -34.84 0.89 26.86
N MET A 14 -34.81 0.61 25.56
CA MET A 14 -35.02 1.59 24.50
C MET A 14 -36.53 1.94 24.37
N SER A 15 -36.82 3.20 24.09
CA SER A 15 -38.13 3.63 23.60
C SER A 15 -38.40 3.09 22.18
N ASP A 16 -39.63 3.05 21.72
CA ASP A 16 -40.02 2.59 20.39
C ASP A 16 -39.31 3.41 19.28
N ASP A 17 -39.16 4.71 19.47
CA ASP A 17 -38.46 5.59 18.53
C ASP A 17 -36.95 5.31 18.48
N GLU A 18 -36.31 5.15 19.64
CA GLU A 18 -34.89 4.78 19.73
C GLU A 18 -34.64 3.39 19.13
N LEU A 19 -35.53 2.43 19.40
CA LEU A 19 -35.46 1.08 18.86
C LEU A 19 -35.56 1.11 17.34
N SER A 20 -36.54 1.83 16.79
CA SER A 20 -36.73 1.97 15.35
C SER A 20 -35.52 2.61 14.68
N LEU A 21 -34.99 3.70 15.22
CA LEU A 21 -33.82 4.39 14.71
C LEU A 21 -32.58 3.47 14.70
N ASN A 22 -32.33 2.78 15.81
CA ASN A 22 -31.19 1.90 15.96
C ASN A 22 -31.29 0.63 15.08
N ILE A 23 -32.51 0.11 14.84
CA ILE A 23 -32.72 -0.98 13.89
C ILE A 23 -32.37 -0.53 12.48
N VAL A 24 -32.84 0.64 12.05
CA VAL A 24 -32.51 1.17 10.71
C VAL A 24 -30.99 1.40 10.58
N LYS A 25 -30.36 1.96 11.61
CA LYS A 25 -28.90 2.16 11.62
C LYS A 25 -28.15 0.83 11.50
N CYS A 26 -28.48 -0.16 12.31
CA CYS A 26 -27.87 -1.48 12.29
C CYS A 26 -28.11 -2.22 10.96
N TRP A 27 -29.29 -2.05 10.35
CA TRP A 27 -29.59 -2.61 9.03
C TRP A 27 -28.76 -1.95 7.94
N ASN A 28 -28.62 -0.62 7.95
CA ASN A 28 -27.81 0.10 7.01
C ASN A 28 -26.32 -0.30 7.13
N GLU A 29 -25.80 -0.41 8.36
CA GLU A 29 -24.44 -0.94 8.59
C GLU A 29 -24.28 -2.34 8.05
N PHE A 30 -25.24 -3.25 8.25
CA PHE A 30 -25.20 -4.61 7.72
C PHE A 30 -25.19 -4.63 6.19
N VAL A 31 -26.07 -3.86 5.54
CA VAL A 31 -26.11 -3.74 4.08
C VAL A 31 -24.80 -3.19 3.55
N MET A 32 -24.26 -2.14 4.21
CA MET A 32 -22.97 -1.54 3.83
C MET A 32 -21.80 -2.53 3.90
N LEU A 33 -21.77 -3.39 4.93
CA LEU A 33 -20.68 -4.34 5.14
C LEU A 33 -20.79 -5.60 4.25
N THR A 34 -21.99 -5.93 3.78
CA THR A 34 -22.24 -7.18 3.03
C THR A 34 -22.42 -6.98 1.53
N GLU A 35 -22.65 -5.75 1.09
CA GLU A 35 -22.88 -5.46 -0.33
C GLU A 35 -21.55 -5.55 -1.11
N LYS A 36 -21.44 -6.53 -2.00
CA LYS A 36 -20.32 -6.62 -2.94
C LYS A 36 -20.41 -5.46 -3.93
N GLN A 37 -19.38 -4.61 -3.94
CA GLN A 37 -19.31 -3.47 -4.84
C GLN A 37 -18.26 -3.68 -5.91
N SER A 38 -18.53 -3.20 -7.11
CA SER A 38 -17.48 -3.10 -8.13
C SER A 38 -16.47 -2.03 -7.72
N VAL A 39 -15.19 -2.40 -7.76
CA VAL A 39 -14.10 -1.47 -7.45
C VAL A 39 -13.76 -0.66 -8.69
N GLY A 40 -13.74 0.65 -8.57
CA GLY A 40 -13.18 1.57 -9.56
C GLY A 40 -11.72 1.87 -9.23
N LEU A 41 -10.78 1.42 -10.06
CA LEU A 41 -9.38 1.75 -9.90
C LEU A 41 -9.06 3.12 -10.52
N VAL A 42 -8.52 4.03 -9.72
CA VAL A 42 -8.01 5.32 -10.17
C VAL A 42 -6.48 5.20 -10.26
N MET A 43 -5.98 4.95 -11.46
CA MET A 43 -4.57 4.62 -11.70
C MET A 43 -3.64 5.82 -11.71
N ASP A 44 -4.13 6.98 -12.08
CA ASP A 44 -3.38 8.22 -12.17
C ASP A 44 -4.22 9.40 -11.68
N PRO A 45 -3.59 10.48 -11.18
CA PRO A 45 -4.29 11.70 -10.81
C PRO A 45 -5.09 12.27 -11.99
N LEU A 46 -6.24 12.87 -11.69
CA LEU A 46 -7.03 13.56 -12.73
C LEU A 46 -6.22 14.69 -13.37
N ALA A 47 -6.39 14.91 -14.68
CA ALA A 47 -5.64 15.91 -15.45
C ALA A 47 -5.78 17.36 -14.89
N ALA A 48 -6.85 17.65 -14.15
CA ALA A 48 -7.02 18.93 -13.44
C ALA A 48 -6.00 19.12 -12.29
N GLU A 49 -5.44 18.03 -11.77
CA GLU A 49 -4.45 18.03 -10.68
C GLU A 49 -3.02 18.24 -11.22
N GLU A 50 -2.80 18.08 -12.52
CA GLU A 50 -1.50 18.29 -13.17
C GLU A 50 -1.19 19.77 -13.47
N ARG A 51 -2.07 20.70 -13.14
CA ARG A 51 -1.76 22.13 -13.31
C ARG A 51 -0.57 22.47 -12.44
N LYS A 52 0.61 22.37 -13.04
CA LYS A 52 1.88 22.85 -12.53
C LYS A 52 1.70 24.31 -12.10
N GLY A 53 1.61 24.53 -10.83
CA GLY A 53 1.53 25.90 -10.36
C GLY A 53 1.81 25.97 -8.89
N ARG A 54 2.85 26.66 -8.59
CA ARG A 54 3.13 27.24 -7.28
C ARG A 54 1.84 27.57 -6.54
N ASN A 55 1.65 26.96 -5.36
CA ASN A 55 0.65 27.38 -4.38
C ASN A 55 -0.82 27.30 -4.82
N ILE A 56 -1.28 26.12 -5.29
CA ILE A 56 -2.74 25.85 -5.36
C ILE A 56 -3.36 26.11 -3.97
N PHE A 57 -2.70 25.73 -2.90
CA PHE A 57 -3.14 26.02 -1.54
C PHE A 57 -3.29 27.51 -1.24
N SER A 58 -2.38 28.37 -1.70
CA SER A 58 -2.51 29.81 -1.50
C SER A 58 -3.69 30.43 -2.24
N TYR A 59 -4.13 29.79 -3.34
CA TYR A 59 -5.30 30.22 -4.08
C TYR A 59 -6.61 29.83 -3.43
N PHE A 60 -6.67 28.60 -2.89
CA PHE A 60 -7.87 28.07 -2.22
C PHE A 60 -7.93 28.40 -0.74
N MET A 61 -6.78 28.63 -0.10
CA MET A 61 -6.66 28.92 1.34
C MET A 61 -5.78 30.14 1.54
N PRO A 62 -6.36 31.37 1.51
CA PRO A 62 -5.61 32.56 1.87
C PRO A 62 -5.09 32.45 3.32
N SER A 63 -3.91 33.03 3.58
CA SER A 63 -3.18 32.93 4.86
C SER A 63 -3.95 33.37 6.12
N SER A 64 -5.11 34.00 5.94
CA SER A 64 -6.04 34.41 7.02
C SER A 64 -7.15 33.38 7.29
N ALA A 65 -7.26 32.29 6.51
CA ALA A 65 -8.28 31.27 6.72
C ALA A 65 -7.90 30.28 7.82
N LYS A 66 -8.89 29.58 8.38
CA LYS A 66 -8.65 28.44 9.28
C LYS A 66 -7.78 27.41 8.57
N LYS A 67 -6.73 26.93 9.25
CA LYS A 67 -5.86 25.87 8.69
C LYS A 67 -6.67 24.61 8.42
N PHE A 68 -6.39 23.96 7.28
CA PHE A 68 -6.93 22.65 6.94
C PHE A 68 -6.31 21.59 7.85
N THR A 69 -7.12 20.81 8.54
CA THR A 69 -6.66 19.86 9.54
C THR A 69 -6.67 18.45 8.97
N VAL A 70 -5.51 17.80 8.95
CA VAL A 70 -5.29 16.47 8.43
C VAL A 70 -4.93 15.53 9.58
N ALA A 71 -5.72 14.49 9.81
CA ALA A 71 -5.42 13.48 10.83
C ALA A 71 -4.81 12.24 10.21
N PHE A 72 -3.86 11.65 10.93
CA PHE A 72 -3.19 10.39 10.58
C PHE A 72 -3.34 9.39 11.71
N LEU A 73 -3.90 8.24 11.42
CA LEU A 73 -4.11 7.16 12.38
C LEU A 73 -3.16 6.01 12.09
N TYR A 74 -2.28 5.73 13.04
CA TYR A 74 -1.24 4.72 12.94
C TYR A 74 -1.50 3.55 13.89
N PRO A 75 -1.45 2.29 13.42
CA PRO A 75 -1.64 1.12 14.29
C PRO A 75 -0.43 0.84 15.19
N LYS A 76 0.73 1.45 14.89
CA LYS A 76 1.98 1.34 15.65
C LYS A 76 2.73 2.66 15.61
N SER A 77 3.77 2.78 16.45
CA SER A 77 4.67 3.94 16.38
C SER A 77 5.53 3.90 15.09
N PRO A 78 5.79 5.05 14.47
CA PRO A 78 6.72 5.17 13.33
C PRO A 78 8.13 4.64 13.63
N ASP A 79 8.56 4.65 14.89
CA ASP A 79 9.88 4.18 15.31
C ASP A 79 10.08 2.67 15.12
N THR A 80 8.99 1.90 15.08
CA THR A 80 9.02 0.43 15.13
C THR A 80 8.55 -0.24 13.84
N SER A 81 8.07 0.53 12.87
CA SER A 81 7.55 0.01 11.60
C SER A 81 8.03 0.89 10.46
N ASP A 82 8.70 0.31 9.48
CA ASP A 82 9.13 0.96 8.25
C ASP A 82 7.93 1.48 7.45
N TRP A 83 6.85 0.70 7.39
CA TRP A 83 5.58 1.10 6.77
C TRP A 83 5.01 2.37 7.39
N ILE A 84 4.88 2.40 8.72
CA ILE A 84 4.35 3.58 9.41
C ILE A 84 5.30 4.76 9.30
N TYR A 85 6.61 4.51 9.38
CA TYR A 85 7.63 5.53 9.19
C TYR A 85 7.54 6.19 7.80
N ALA A 86 7.31 5.41 6.74
CA ALA A 86 7.09 5.96 5.41
C ALA A 86 5.89 6.92 5.35
N HIS A 87 4.78 6.56 5.99
CA HIS A 87 3.60 7.42 6.09
C HIS A 87 3.85 8.67 6.94
N ASP A 88 4.61 8.54 8.04
CA ASP A 88 4.93 9.69 8.90
C ASP A 88 5.89 10.67 8.22
N LEU A 89 6.81 10.20 7.40
CA LEU A 89 7.59 11.07 6.52
C LEU A 89 6.68 11.88 5.58
N GLY A 90 5.61 11.26 5.06
CA GLY A 90 4.61 11.94 4.26
C GLY A 90 3.82 12.99 5.04
N ARG A 91 3.48 12.73 6.31
CA ARG A 91 2.87 13.71 7.21
C ARG A 91 3.81 14.90 7.47
N ASN A 92 5.06 14.62 7.81
CA ASN A 92 6.07 15.66 8.05
C ASN A 92 6.29 16.52 6.81
N TYR A 93 6.29 15.92 5.61
CA TYR A 93 6.36 16.65 4.34
C TYR A 93 5.24 17.69 4.21
N LEU A 94 4.00 17.36 4.60
CA LEU A 94 2.89 18.32 4.57
C LEU A 94 3.11 19.47 5.55
N GLU A 95 3.58 19.21 6.77
CA GLU A 95 3.87 20.25 7.76
C GLU A 95 4.99 21.20 7.32
N GLU A 96 6.05 20.64 6.75
CA GLU A 96 7.21 21.41 6.27
C GLU A 96 6.89 22.23 5.02
N THR A 97 6.08 21.66 4.12
CA THR A 97 5.75 22.30 2.84
C THR A 97 4.65 23.35 2.98
N PHE A 98 3.69 23.14 3.88
CA PHE A 98 2.48 23.96 4.03
C PHE A 98 2.25 24.42 5.48
N PRO A 99 3.22 25.03 6.17
CA PRO A 99 3.15 25.32 7.62
C PRO A 99 2.04 26.31 7.97
N ASP A 100 1.67 27.19 7.05
CA ASP A 100 0.65 28.23 7.28
C ASP A 100 -0.78 27.76 6.92
N GLN A 101 -0.89 26.78 6.02
CA GLN A 101 -2.17 26.33 5.45
C GLN A 101 -2.69 25.06 6.12
N MET A 102 -1.79 24.22 6.65
CA MET A 102 -2.14 22.92 7.21
C MET A 102 -1.78 22.78 8.67
N LYS A 103 -2.53 21.94 9.36
CA LYS A 103 -2.22 21.40 10.67
C LYS A 103 -2.39 19.89 10.60
N THR A 104 -1.46 19.13 11.14
CA THR A 104 -1.62 17.68 11.24
C THR A 104 -1.93 17.26 12.68
N ILE A 105 -2.67 16.16 12.79
CA ILE A 105 -2.93 15.42 14.03
C ILE A 105 -2.40 14.00 13.78
N CYS A 106 -1.56 13.50 14.67
CA CYS A 106 -1.04 12.14 14.59
C CYS A 106 -1.46 11.36 15.83
N VAL A 107 -2.06 10.19 15.64
CA VAL A 107 -2.44 9.28 16.72
C VAL A 107 -1.78 7.93 16.49
N ASN A 108 -0.88 7.54 17.40
CA ASN A 108 -0.18 6.26 17.37
C ASN A 108 -0.91 5.18 18.17
N ASP A 109 -0.56 3.94 17.90
CA ASP A 109 -1.04 2.75 18.63
C ASP A 109 -2.57 2.64 18.64
N VAL A 110 -3.19 2.93 17.48
CA VAL A 110 -4.63 2.81 17.28
C VAL A 110 -4.96 1.34 17.01
N THR A 111 -5.53 0.68 18.01
CA THR A 111 -6.04 -0.70 17.86
C THR A 111 -7.43 -0.70 17.23
N GLU A 112 -7.88 -1.86 16.74
CA GLU A 112 -9.22 -2.02 16.15
C GLU A 112 -10.30 -1.54 17.12
N GLU A 113 -10.22 -1.93 18.41
CA GLU A 113 -11.22 -1.59 19.45
C GLU A 113 -11.27 -0.08 19.76
N ARG A 114 -10.20 0.66 19.50
CA ARG A 114 -10.11 2.09 19.74
C ARG A 114 -10.42 2.96 18.53
N THR A 115 -10.50 2.36 17.34
CA THR A 115 -10.61 3.09 16.07
C THR A 115 -11.80 4.05 16.07
N GLU A 116 -13.00 3.60 16.42
CA GLU A 116 -14.21 4.44 16.47
C GLU A 116 -14.05 5.64 17.41
N GLN A 117 -13.52 5.39 18.62
CA GLN A 117 -13.26 6.46 19.59
C GLN A 117 -12.26 7.50 19.05
N VAL A 118 -11.14 7.03 18.51
CA VAL A 118 -10.07 7.90 17.99
C VAL A 118 -10.57 8.73 16.80
N LEU A 119 -11.33 8.14 15.89
CA LEU A 119 -11.95 8.86 14.77
C LEU A 119 -12.85 10.01 15.28
N ASN A 120 -13.75 9.72 16.20
CA ASN A 120 -14.61 10.73 16.80
C ASN A 120 -13.80 11.82 17.55
N ASP A 121 -12.68 11.45 18.18
CA ASP A 121 -11.82 12.41 18.88
C ASP A 121 -11.12 13.37 17.91
N VAL A 122 -10.57 12.88 16.81
CA VAL A 122 -9.91 13.75 15.81
C VAL A 122 -10.91 14.59 15.02
N ILE A 123 -12.13 14.09 14.78
CA ILE A 123 -13.23 14.87 14.19
C ILE A 123 -13.62 16.03 15.11
N ARG A 124 -13.78 15.79 16.42
CA ARG A 124 -14.04 16.85 17.40
C ARG A 124 -12.90 17.88 17.48
N GLN A 125 -11.66 17.48 17.19
CA GLN A 125 -10.52 18.40 17.08
C GLN A 125 -10.51 19.18 15.76
N GLY A 126 -11.46 18.92 14.87
CA GLY A 126 -11.68 19.64 13.62
C GLY A 126 -10.92 19.06 12.44
N ALA A 127 -10.69 17.76 12.39
CA ALA A 127 -10.13 17.09 11.23
C ALA A 127 -11.07 17.24 10.01
N ASP A 128 -10.52 17.73 8.90
CA ASP A 128 -11.22 17.86 7.62
C ASP A 128 -11.04 16.61 6.76
N ILE A 129 -9.88 15.94 6.92
CA ILE A 129 -9.55 14.67 6.28
C ILE A 129 -8.79 13.76 7.26
N ILE A 130 -9.04 12.47 7.18
CA ILE A 130 -8.39 11.44 7.99
C ILE A 130 -7.77 10.40 7.08
N PHE A 131 -6.47 10.15 7.22
CA PHE A 131 -5.75 9.07 6.59
C PHE A 131 -5.50 7.94 7.59
N GLU A 132 -6.08 6.79 7.34
CA GLU A 132 -5.80 5.56 8.04
C GLU A 132 -4.77 4.77 7.26
N VAL A 133 -3.68 4.40 7.90
CA VAL A 133 -2.57 3.74 7.19
C VAL A 133 -2.60 2.22 7.25
N ALA A 134 -3.71 1.67 7.73
CA ALA A 134 -3.88 0.22 7.89
C ALA A 134 -5.34 -0.24 7.69
N PRO A 135 -5.55 -1.42 7.10
CA PRO A 135 -6.88 -1.91 6.71
C PRO A 135 -7.79 -2.31 7.86
N GLN A 136 -7.22 -2.70 9.00
CA GLN A 136 -7.98 -3.18 10.14
C GLN A 136 -8.92 -2.11 10.75
N MET A 137 -8.69 -0.83 10.42
CA MET A 137 -9.55 0.27 10.87
C MET A 137 -10.84 0.40 10.04
N MET A 138 -10.89 -0.19 8.83
CA MET A 138 -11.98 -0.01 7.86
C MET A 138 -13.37 -0.23 8.43
N LYS A 139 -13.55 -1.27 9.24
CA LYS A 139 -14.88 -1.66 9.76
C LYS A 139 -15.52 -0.55 10.61
N ASP A 140 -14.75 0.03 11.51
CA ASP A 140 -15.27 1.08 12.40
C ASP A 140 -15.32 2.44 11.70
N SER A 141 -14.42 2.65 10.74
CA SER A 141 -14.43 3.85 9.90
C SER A 141 -15.68 3.96 9.04
N LEU A 142 -16.24 2.85 8.57
CA LEU A 142 -17.51 2.83 7.82
C LEU A 142 -18.67 3.37 8.67
N LYS A 143 -18.72 3.05 9.97
CA LYS A 143 -19.75 3.59 10.89
C LYS A 143 -19.61 5.10 11.02
N VAL A 144 -18.37 5.56 11.29
CA VAL A 144 -18.09 6.98 11.51
C VAL A 144 -18.31 7.80 10.24
N ALA A 145 -17.95 7.28 9.06
CA ALA A 145 -18.14 7.97 7.78
C ALA A 145 -19.61 8.27 7.47
N VAL A 146 -20.53 7.44 7.93
CA VAL A 146 -21.98 7.65 7.77
C VAL A 146 -22.48 8.76 8.67
N ASP A 147 -21.97 8.82 9.88
CA ASP A 147 -22.37 9.84 10.87
C ASP A 147 -21.72 11.22 10.58
N HIS A 148 -20.59 11.24 9.85
CA HIS A 148 -19.80 12.43 9.53
C HIS A 148 -19.48 12.57 8.04
N PRO A 149 -20.49 12.77 7.16
CA PRO A 149 -20.30 12.78 5.69
C PRO A 149 -19.41 13.94 5.21
N ASP A 150 -19.28 15.01 6.00
CA ASP A 150 -18.42 16.15 5.65
C ASP A 150 -16.94 15.87 5.85
N VAL A 151 -16.57 14.90 6.69
CA VAL A 151 -15.17 14.50 6.93
C VAL A 151 -14.78 13.40 5.93
N LYS A 152 -13.65 13.58 5.27
CA LYS A 152 -13.17 12.60 4.30
C LYS A 152 -12.26 11.60 5.00
N ILE A 153 -12.65 10.32 4.99
CA ILE A 153 -11.86 9.22 5.55
C ILE A 153 -11.32 8.39 4.39
N LEU A 154 -10.00 8.22 4.32
CA LEU A 154 -9.32 7.37 3.35
C LEU A 154 -8.53 6.29 4.08
N ASN A 155 -8.71 5.04 3.66
CA ASN A 155 -8.03 3.89 4.26
C ASN A 155 -6.97 3.32 3.33
N CYS A 156 -5.75 3.14 3.85
CA CYS A 156 -4.65 2.55 3.09
C CYS A 156 -4.82 1.04 2.97
N SER A 157 -5.43 0.63 1.89
CA SER A 157 -5.67 -0.77 1.57
C SER A 157 -5.91 -0.96 0.08
N LEU A 158 -5.74 -2.20 -0.38
CA LEU A 158 -6.01 -2.62 -1.74
C LEU A 158 -7.06 -3.74 -1.69
N ASN A 159 -8.00 -3.74 -2.64
CA ASN A 159 -9.09 -4.72 -2.73
C ASN A 159 -10.06 -4.77 -1.52
N THR A 160 -10.17 -3.67 -0.78
CA THR A 160 -11.09 -3.53 0.37
C THR A 160 -11.96 -2.28 0.25
N SER A 161 -12.06 -1.71 -0.95
CA SER A 161 -12.79 -0.46 -1.20
C SER A 161 -14.28 -0.58 -0.88
N HIS A 162 -14.85 0.53 -0.37
CA HIS A 162 -16.27 0.66 -0.06
C HIS A 162 -16.79 2.02 -0.56
N LYS A 163 -18.09 2.10 -0.94
CA LYS A 163 -18.67 3.34 -1.49
C LYS A 163 -18.60 4.55 -0.54
N TYR A 164 -18.51 4.33 0.78
CA TYR A 164 -18.43 5.40 1.79
C TYR A 164 -17.01 5.74 2.22
N ILE A 165 -16.05 4.86 1.94
CA ILE A 165 -14.63 5.11 2.25
C ILE A 165 -13.82 4.77 1.03
N ARG A 166 -13.09 5.75 0.51
CA ARG A 166 -12.14 5.51 -0.56
C ARG A 166 -10.89 4.88 0.01
N THR A 167 -10.32 3.96 -0.73
CA THR A 167 -9.07 3.34 -0.35
C THR A 167 -7.94 3.86 -1.22
N TYR A 168 -6.72 3.77 -0.71
CA TYR A 168 -5.54 4.14 -1.45
C TYR A 168 -4.42 3.13 -1.22
N TYR A 169 -3.61 2.95 -2.24
CA TYR A 169 -2.39 2.18 -2.20
C TYR A 169 -1.44 2.68 -3.28
N ALA A 170 -0.22 2.11 -3.38
CA ALA A 170 0.70 2.53 -4.41
C ALA A 170 1.23 1.33 -5.22
N ARG A 171 1.52 1.57 -6.50
CA ARG A 171 2.02 0.56 -7.44
C ARG A 171 3.51 0.31 -7.24
N MET A 172 3.90 -0.18 -6.06
CA MET A 172 5.28 -0.50 -5.73
C MET A 172 5.90 -1.53 -6.70
N TYR A 173 5.09 -2.35 -7.34
CA TYR A 173 5.56 -3.31 -8.34
C TYR A 173 6.36 -2.65 -9.48
N GLU A 174 6.13 -1.38 -9.80
CA GLU A 174 6.91 -0.64 -10.81
C GLU A 174 8.37 -0.47 -10.36
N ALA A 175 8.60 -0.10 -9.11
CA ALA A 175 9.95 -0.01 -8.54
C ALA A 175 10.59 -1.39 -8.31
N LYS A 176 9.78 -2.39 -7.94
CA LYS A 176 10.26 -3.77 -7.79
C LYS A 176 10.71 -4.38 -9.09
N PHE A 177 10.04 -4.08 -10.21
CA PHE A 177 10.49 -4.49 -11.54
C PHE A 177 11.90 -3.96 -11.85
N LEU A 178 12.12 -2.65 -11.63
CA LEU A 178 13.44 -2.03 -11.84
C LEU A 178 14.50 -2.57 -10.86
N SER A 179 14.12 -2.84 -9.61
CA SER A 179 15.01 -3.47 -8.62
C SER A 179 15.39 -4.89 -9.05
N GLY A 180 14.43 -5.64 -9.58
CA GLY A 180 14.66 -6.97 -10.14
C GLY A 180 15.65 -6.97 -11.30
N MET A 181 15.54 -5.97 -12.20
CA MET A 181 16.50 -5.81 -13.30
C MET A 181 17.94 -5.61 -12.81
N ILE A 182 18.12 -4.81 -11.76
CA ILE A 182 19.44 -4.62 -11.15
C ILE A 182 19.92 -5.93 -10.52
N ALA A 183 19.03 -6.61 -9.79
CA ALA A 183 19.35 -7.89 -9.16
C ALA A 183 19.77 -8.96 -10.18
N GLY A 184 19.00 -9.09 -11.28
CA GLY A 184 19.32 -10.03 -12.35
C GLY A 184 20.67 -9.73 -13.04
N ALA A 185 20.97 -8.43 -13.25
CA ALA A 185 22.24 -8.01 -13.86
C ALA A 185 23.46 -8.24 -12.95
N LEU A 186 23.28 -8.33 -11.62
CA LEU A 186 24.37 -8.44 -10.66
C LEU A 186 24.51 -9.83 -10.03
N ALA A 187 23.49 -10.68 -10.11
CA ALA A 187 23.53 -12.02 -9.53
C ALA A 187 24.40 -12.97 -10.38
N GLU A 188 25.68 -13.14 -10.02
CA GLU A 188 26.65 -13.95 -10.76
C GLU A 188 26.27 -15.43 -10.84
N ASN A 189 25.60 -15.96 -9.80
CA ASN A 189 25.17 -17.36 -9.71
C ASN A 189 23.70 -17.59 -10.09
N ASP A 190 23.03 -16.60 -10.71
CA ASP A 190 21.62 -16.64 -11.11
C ASP A 190 20.62 -16.78 -9.93
N ARG A 191 21.07 -16.67 -8.66
CA ARG A 191 20.26 -16.86 -7.46
C ARG A 191 20.05 -15.55 -6.71
N ILE A 192 18.79 -15.19 -6.50
CA ILE A 192 18.40 -13.94 -5.88
C ILE A 192 17.36 -14.25 -4.81
N ALA A 193 17.47 -13.68 -3.60
CA ALA A 193 16.41 -13.75 -2.60
C ALA A 193 15.41 -12.61 -2.76
N TYR A 194 14.16 -12.94 -2.54
CA TYR A 194 13.11 -11.98 -2.24
C TYR A 194 12.52 -12.33 -0.86
N ILE A 195 12.71 -11.44 0.11
CA ILE A 195 12.15 -11.59 1.44
C ILE A 195 10.91 -10.71 1.52
N ALA A 196 9.74 -11.33 1.57
CA ALA A 196 8.45 -10.67 1.68
C ALA A 196 7.92 -10.74 3.12
N ASP A 197 7.05 -9.79 3.49
CA ASP A 197 6.47 -9.80 4.84
C ASP A 197 5.15 -10.55 4.89
N TYR A 198 4.10 -9.97 4.32
CA TYR A 198 2.73 -10.50 4.41
C TYR A 198 2.24 -10.98 3.05
N PRO A 199 1.64 -12.18 2.95
CA PRO A 199 1.02 -12.66 1.72
C PRO A 199 -0.34 -11.98 1.48
N ILE A 200 -0.29 -10.72 1.11
CA ILE A 200 -1.46 -9.84 0.90
C ILE A 200 -1.54 -9.37 -0.55
N TYR A 201 -2.72 -8.89 -0.94
CA TYR A 201 -2.92 -8.25 -2.24
C TYR A 201 -1.92 -7.10 -2.44
N GLY A 202 -1.36 -7.03 -3.63
CA GLY A 202 -0.27 -6.11 -3.99
C GLY A 202 1.13 -6.65 -3.71
N MET A 203 1.36 -7.44 -2.65
CA MET A 203 2.67 -8.06 -2.40
C MET A 203 3.03 -9.10 -3.45
N ILE A 204 2.07 -9.91 -3.88
CA ILE A 204 2.30 -10.91 -4.94
C ILE A 204 2.69 -10.22 -6.26
N ALA A 205 2.04 -9.11 -6.60
CA ALA A 205 2.43 -8.30 -7.76
C ALA A 205 3.87 -7.75 -7.63
N ASN A 206 4.28 -7.33 -6.42
CA ASN A 206 5.64 -6.87 -6.17
C ASN A 206 6.68 -7.98 -6.41
N ILE A 207 6.42 -9.19 -5.90
CA ILE A 207 7.29 -10.37 -6.09
C ILE A 207 7.40 -10.72 -7.57
N ASN A 208 6.26 -10.82 -8.27
CA ASN A 208 6.21 -11.20 -9.68
C ASN A 208 6.86 -10.14 -10.58
N ALA A 209 6.63 -8.85 -10.30
CA ALA A 209 7.29 -7.77 -11.05
C ALA A 209 8.81 -7.80 -10.86
N PHE A 210 9.28 -8.03 -9.64
CA PHE A 210 10.71 -8.21 -9.36
C PHE A 210 11.29 -9.41 -10.15
N ALA A 211 10.58 -10.53 -10.15
CA ALA A 211 10.99 -11.73 -10.85
C ALA A 211 11.05 -11.53 -12.38
N LEU A 212 10.06 -10.85 -12.95
CA LEU A 212 10.04 -10.45 -14.36
C LEU A 212 11.18 -9.49 -14.69
N GLY A 213 11.44 -8.51 -13.83
CA GLY A 213 12.56 -7.59 -13.98
C GLY A 213 13.91 -8.30 -13.96
N ALA A 214 14.10 -9.27 -13.06
CA ALA A 214 15.31 -10.07 -13.01
C ALA A 214 15.50 -10.89 -14.29
N SER A 215 14.44 -11.53 -14.79
CA SER A 215 14.46 -12.27 -16.05
C SER A 215 14.75 -11.38 -17.26
N PHE A 216 14.37 -10.12 -17.23
CA PHE A 216 14.61 -9.18 -18.32
C PHE A 216 16.11 -8.97 -18.57
N THR A 217 16.93 -8.92 -17.52
CA THR A 217 18.39 -8.77 -17.62
C THR A 217 19.14 -10.09 -17.55
N ASN A 218 18.56 -11.10 -16.89
CA ASN A 218 19.13 -12.44 -16.77
C ASN A 218 18.02 -13.49 -16.87
N PRO A 219 17.78 -14.10 -18.06
CA PRO A 219 16.74 -15.11 -18.25
C PRO A 219 16.92 -16.39 -17.42
N ARG A 220 18.11 -16.61 -16.82
CA ARG A 220 18.38 -17.75 -15.95
C ARG A 220 18.09 -17.44 -14.48
N ALA A 221 17.86 -16.18 -14.13
CA ALA A 221 17.64 -15.78 -12.74
C ALA A 221 16.49 -16.55 -12.09
N ARG A 222 16.75 -17.04 -10.89
CA ARG A 222 15.78 -17.70 -10.02
C ARG A 222 15.60 -16.89 -8.74
N ILE A 223 14.34 -16.61 -8.42
CA ILE A 223 13.98 -15.80 -7.27
C ILE A 223 13.55 -16.73 -6.13
N TYR A 224 14.41 -16.85 -5.13
CA TYR A 224 14.14 -17.63 -3.93
C TYR A 224 13.31 -16.78 -2.98
N LEU A 225 12.04 -17.18 -2.80
CA LEU A 225 11.07 -16.45 -1.98
C LEU A 225 11.08 -16.97 -0.55
N ALA A 226 11.18 -16.05 0.40
CA ALA A 226 10.94 -16.31 1.81
C ALA A 226 9.97 -15.29 2.41
N TRP A 227 9.26 -15.70 3.45
CA TRP A 227 8.30 -14.84 4.15
C TRP A 227 8.78 -14.59 5.57
N SER A 228 9.09 -13.32 5.91
CA SER A 228 9.60 -12.92 7.22
C SER A 228 8.59 -13.19 8.33
N THR A 229 7.30 -13.27 8.00
CA THR A 229 6.21 -13.56 8.93
C THR A 229 5.88 -15.04 9.09
N SER A 230 6.57 -15.94 8.39
CA SER A 230 6.43 -17.39 8.60
C SER A 230 7.02 -17.83 9.94
N GLU A 231 6.39 -18.81 10.59
CA GLU A 231 6.80 -19.33 11.93
C GLU A 231 8.25 -19.79 11.95
N ASN A 232 8.70 -20.49 10.89
CA ASN A 232 10.02 -21.11 10.80
C ASN A 232 11.03 -20.27 10.01
N TYR A 233 10.77 -18.98 9.79
CA TYR A 233 11.66 -18.12 9.04
C TYR A 233 12.96 -17.85 9.80
N ASP A 234 14.08 -18.20 9.16
CA ASP A 234 15.45 -17.91 9.57
C ASP A 234 16.22 -17.37 8.36
N ARG A 235 16.50 -16.07 8.35
CA ARG A 235 17.15 -15.37 7.25
C ARG A 235 18.53 -15.93 6.92
N GLU A 236 19.39 -16.05 7.92
CA GLU A 236 20.79 -16.45 7.71
C GLU A 236 20.89 -17.88 7.16
N ARG A 237 20.09 -18.76 7.70
CA ARG A 237 19.95 -20.13 7.21
C ARG A 237 19.42 -20.15 5.78
N PHE A 238 18.35 -19.40 5.50
CA PHE A 238 17.74 -19.35 4.18
C PHE A 238 18.74 -18.87 3.10
N LEU A 239 19.48 -17.79 3.36
CA LEU A 239 20.47 -17.26 2.43
C LEU A 239 21.63 -18.24 2.21
N LYS A 240 22.12 -18.87 3.28
CA LYS A 240 23.22 -19.82 3.23
C LYS A 240 22.85 -21.11 2.50
N ASP A 241 21.71 -21.72 2.85
CA ASP A 241 21.28 -23.00 2.27
C ASP A 241 21.01 -22.86 0.76
N ASN A 242 20.63 -21.67 0.28
CA ASN A 242 20.38 -21.38 -1.12
C ASN A 242 21.58 -20.72 -1.83
N ASN A 243 22.70 -20.49 -1.16
CA ASN A 243 23.88 -19.81 -1.72
C ASN A 243 23.54 -18.47 -2.37
N ILE A 244 22.88 -17.58 -1.63
CA ILE A 244 22.39 -16.31 -2.12
C ILE A 244 23.28 -15.16 -1.66
N GLN A 245 23.62 -14.26 -2.59
CA GLN A 245 24.37 -13.05 -2.32
C GLN A 245 23.54 -11.78 -2.55
N VAL A 246 22.64 -11.78 -3.52
CA VAL A 246 21.78 -10.62 -3.86
C VAL A 246 20.41 -10.80 -3.24
N VAL A 247 19.99 -9.82 -2.43
CA VAL A 247 18.80 -9.91 -1.58
C VAL A 247 17.92 -8.69 -1.76
N SER A 248 16.64 -8.88 -2.09
CA SER A 248 15.57 -7.89 -1.94
C SER A 248 14.86 -8.14 -0.62
N ASP A 249 14.78 -7.12 0.21
CA ASP A 249 14.23 -7.17 1.57
C ASP A 249 13.18 -6.05 1.77
N GLN A 250 12.85 -5.73 3.03
CA GLN A 250 12.00 -4.59 3.37
C GLN A 250 12.45 -3.32 2.64
N ASP A 251 11.52 -2.43 2.27
CA ASP A 251 11.84 -1.31 1.39
C ASP A 251 12.71 -0.25 2.04
N MET A 252 12.58 -0.06 3.35
CA MET A 252 13.34 0.93 4.11
C MET A 252 13.60 0.46 5.54
N ILE A 253 14.50 1.14 6.22
CA ILE A 253 14.81 0.90 7.64
C ILE A 253 13.78 1.56 8.56
N THR A 254 13.69 1.06 9.78
CA THR A 254 13.01 1.76 10.88
C THR A 254 14.02 2.65 11.63
N PRO A 255 13.59 3.75 12.27
CA PRO A 255 14.48 4.58 13.09
C PRO A 255 15.19 3.82 14.22
N ARG A 256 14.56 2.78 14.76
CA ARG A 256 15.16 1.95 15.84
C ARG A 256 16.12 0.88 15.35
N ASP A 257 16.01 0.48 14.09
CA ASP A 257 16.90 -0.51 13.48
C ASP A 257 17.55 0.04 12.22
N PRO A 258 18.62 0.85 12.35
CA PRO A 258 19.28 1.49 11.23
C PRO A 258 20.24 0.55 10.47
N GLY A 259 19.91 -0.74 10.38
CA GLY A 259 20.70 -1.72 9.66
C GLY A 259 20.83 -1.41 8.16
N ARG A 260 21.62 -2.22 7.44
CA ARG A 260 21.78 -2.12 5.97
C ARG A 260 20.99 -3.18 5.20
N GLN A 261 20.06 -3.86 5.85
CA GLN A 261 19.24 -4.93 5.28
C GLN A 261 17.90 -4.37 4.79
N PHE A 262 17.96 -3.48 3.81
CA PHE A 262 16.77 -2.87 3.22
C PHE A 262 16.93 -2.66 1.72
N GLY A 263 15.84 -2.60 1.01
CA GLY A 263 15.81 -2.47 -0.43
C GLY A 263 16.46 -3.68 -1.13
N LEU A 264 17.29 -3.39 -2.10
CA LEU A 264 18.16 -4.37 -2.74
C LEU A 264 19.58 -4.20 -2.23
N TYR A 265 20.20 -5.25 -1.76
CA TYR A 265 21.60 -5.25 -1.30
C TYR A 265 22.32 -6.54 -1.68
N GLU A 266 23.64 -6.45 -1.70
CA GLU A 266 24.53 -7.59 -1.89
C GLU A 266 25.23 -7.92 -0.56
N CYS A 267 25.32 -9.22 -0.27
CA CYS A 267 26.10 -9.77 0.82
C CYS A 267 27.45 -10.27 0.30
N SER A 268 28.55 -9.65 0.70
CA SER A 268 29.88 -10.15 0.38
C SER A 268 30.26 -11.32 1.28
N GLU A 269 31.26 -12.11 0.87
CA GLU A 269 31.75 -13.28 1.59
C GLU A 269 32.22 -12.99 3.02
N ASP A 270 32.70 -11.78 3.28
CA ASP A 270 33.10 -11.29 4.61
C ASP A 270 31.94 -10.75 5.45
N GLY A 271 30.68 -10.94 5.00
CA GLY A 271 29.47 -10.55 5.71
C GLY A 271 29.09 -9.06 5.59
N ARG A 272 29.86 -8.26 4.84
CA ARG A 272 29.50 -6.86 4.57
C ARG A 272 28.28 -6.79 3.65
N LYS A 273 27.39 -5.84 3.92
CA LYS A 273 26.19 -5.57 3.12
C LYS A 273 26.38 -4.29 2.33
N LEU A 274 26.21 -4.39 1.02
CA LEU A 274 26.37 -3.31 0.07
C LEU A 274 25.00 -2.95 -0.50
N ASN A 275 24.42 -1.83 -0.03
CA ASN A 275 23.13 -1.37 -0.56
C ASN A 275 23.26 -0.95 -2.02
N LEU A 276 22.35 -1.41 -2.85
CA LEU A 276 22.27 -1.18 -4.28
C LEU A 276 21.12 -0.24 -4.63
N VAL A 277 19.92 -0.53 -4.13
CA VAL A 277 18.70 0.18 -4.48
C VAL A 277 17.79 0.30 -3.28
N MET A 278 17.10 1.44 -3.18
CA MET A 278 16.01 1.66 -2.23
C MET A 278 14.76 2.10 -3.00
N PRO A 279 13.69 1.30 -3.01
CA PRO A 279 12.38 1.75 -3.44
C PRO A 279 11.85 2.81 -2.49
N LEU A 280 11.11 3.79 -3.02
CA LEU A 280 10.56 4.89 -2.23
C LEU A 280 9.05 4.92 -2.28
N TRP A 281 8.47 5.08 -1.10
CA TRP A 281 7.07 5.43 -0.89
C TRP A 281 6.96 6.93 -0.63
N ASN A 282 6.59 7.71 -1.64
CA ASN A 282 6.44 9.16 -1.52
C ASN A 282 5.00 9.52 -1.11
N TRP A 283 4.60 9.08 0.08
CA TRP A 283 3.25 9.31 0.61
C TRP A 283 2.92 10.80 0.72
N GLY A 284 3.90 11.67 0.97
CA GLY A 284 3.71 13.11 0.99
C GLY A 284 3.13 13.67 -0.32
N VAL A 285 3.63 13.16 -1.45
CA VAL A 285 3.11 13.53 -2.79
C VAL A 285 1.66 13.02 -2.98
N PHE A 286 1.36 11.83 -2.48
CA PHE A 286 -0.01 11.31 -2.51
C PHE A 286 -0.96 12.19 -1.69
N TYR A 287 -0.58 12.47 -0.45
CA TYR A 287 -1.39 13.29 0.47
C TYR A 287 -1.61 14.68 -0.07
N GLU A 288 -0.56 15.34 -0.56
CA GLU A 288 -0.66 16.65 -1.18
C GLU A 288 -1.66 16.67 -2.34
N LYS A 289 -1.52 15.76 -3.29
CA LYS A 289 -2.40 15.68 -4.46
C LYS A 289 -3.85 15.38 -4.06
N MET A 290 -4.05 14.50 -3.08
CA MET A 290 -5.37 14.15 -2.58
C MET A 290 -6.05 15.35 -1.93
N ILE A 291 -5.34 16.10 -1.08
CA ILE A 291 -5.86 17.31 -0.45
C ILE A 291 -6.15 18.38 -1.51
N GLN A 292 -5.28 18.54 -2.52
CA GLN A 292 -5.55 19.44 -3.64
C GLN A 292 -6.83 19.08 -4.39
N SER A 293 -7.09 17.79 -4.63
CA SER A 293 -8.31 17.33 -5.30
C SER A 293 -9.57 17.62 -4.48
N ILE A 294 -9.50 17.49 -3.15
CA ILE A 294 -10.59 17.83 -2.25
C ILE A 294 -10.87 19.34 -2.28
N LEU A 295 -9.84 20.16 -2.16
CA LEU A 295 -9.97 21.62 -2.19
C LEU A 295 -10.46 22.16 -3.53
N ALA A 296 -10.06 21.53 -4.63
CA ALA A 296 -10.51 21.88 -5.98
C ALA A 296 -11.92 21.35 -6.32
N GLY A 297 -12.51 20.51 -5.46
CA GLY A 297 -13.82 19.90 -5.69
C GLY A 297 -13.83 18.73 -6.68
N SER A 298 -12.67 18.33 -7.24
CA SER A 298 -12.57 17.18 -8.14
C SER A 298 -12.82 15.87 -7.42
N TYR A 299 -12.50 15.79 -6.14
CA TYR A 299 -12.81 14.65 -5.28
C TYR A 299 -14.32 14.33 -5.27
N GLN A 300 -15.19 15.34 -5.14
CA GLN A 300 -16.66 15.16 -5.17
C GLN A 300 -17.19 14.76 -6.54
N SER A 301 -16.57 15.23 -7.64
CA SER A 301 -17.02 14.92 -8.99
C SER A 301 -16.86 13.44 -9.36
N GLU A 302 -15.92 12.75 -8.71
CA GLU A 302 -15.75 11.30 -8.85
C GLU A 302 -16.88 10.50 -8.15
N GLU A 303 -17.52 11.05 -7.10
CA GLU A 303 -18.64 10.40 -6.39
C GLU A 303 -19.87 10.24 -7.29
N ASN A 304 -20.07 11.15 -8.25
CA ASN A 304 -21.22 11.12 -9.15
C ASN A 304 -21.13 10.04 -10.24
N SER A 305 -19.99 9.36 -10.36
CA SER A 305 -19.80 8.27 -11.29
C SER A 305 -20.27 6.92 -10.71
N GLU A 306 -21.56 6.65 -10.78
CA GLU A 306 -22.16 5.31 -10.67
C GLU A 306 -22.10 4.59 -9.30
N GLY A 307 -21.83 5.26 -8.17
CA GLY A 307 -21.86 4.63 -6.84
C GLY A 307 -20.83 3.54 -6.63
N ARG A 308 -19.70 3.59 -7.36
CA ARG A 308 -18.59 2.62 -7.25
C ARG A 308 -17.72 2.91 -6.04
N ALA A 309 -17.19 1.86 -5.45
CA ALA A 309 -16.08 1.97 -4.50
C ALA A 309 -14.81 2.39 -5.25
N LEU A 310 -14.13 3.46 -4.82
CA LEU A 310 -12.91 3.95 -5.48
C LEU A 310 -11.66 3.55 -4.73
N ASN A 311 -10.68 3.03 -5.46
CA ASN A 311 -9.33 2.78 -4.96
C ASN A 311 -8.32 3.58 -5.78
N TYR A 312 -7.58 4.46 -5.10
CA TYR A 312 -6.46 5.19 -5.69
C TYR A 312 -5.22 4.31 -5.67
N TRP A 313 -4.78 3.89 -6.85
CA TRP A 313 -3.62 3.02 -6.99
C TRP A 313 -2.56 3.68 -7.86
N TRP A 314 -1.94 4.72 -7.33
CA TRP A 314 -0.99 5.55 -8.06
C TRP A 314 0.43 4.98 -8.00
N GLY A 315 1.23 5.28 -9.02
CA GLY A 315 2.57 4.76 -9.19
C GLY A 315 3.62 5.84 -9.47
N MET A 316 4.61 5.46 -10.27
CA MET A 316 5.72 6.33 -10.66
C MET A 316 5.28 7.52 -11.51
N SER A 317 4.25 7.36 -12.36
CA SER A 317 3.67 8.45 -13.17
C SER A 317 3.17 9.59 -12.30
N ALA A 318 2.54 9.27 -11.17
CA ALA A 318 2.05 10.24 -10.20
C ALA A 318 3.13 10.75 -9.23
N GLY A 319 4.33 10.16 -9.23
CA GLY A 319 5.41 10.48 -8.31
C GLY A 319 5.26 9.87 -6.91
N VAL A 320 4.27 9.00 -6.70
CA VAL A 320 4.01 8.34 -5.41
C VAL A 320 5.01 7.23 -5.14
N ILE A 321 5.53 6.61 -6.18
CA ILE A 321 6.59 5.62 -6.13
C ILE A 321 7.82 6.14 -6.86
N ASP A 322 8.99 5.89 -6.32
CA ASP A 322 10.27 6.15 -6.96
C ASP A 322 11.32 5.11 -6.56
N LEU A 323 12.53 5.25 -7.08
CA LEU A 323 13.64 4.36 -6.87
C LEU A 323 14.94 5.17 -6.75
N ILE A 324 15.71 4.93 -5.70
CA ILE A 324 17.06 5.48 -5.54
C ILE A 324 18.09 4.37 -5.77
N CYS A 325 18.97 4.57 -6.75
CA CYS A 325 20.14 3.73 -6.97
C CYS A 325 21.34 4.29 -6.21
N SER A 326 22.05 3.42 -5.49
CA SER A 326 23.30 3.78 -4.86
C SER A 326 24.43 3.93 -5.90
N LYS A 327 25.53 4.54 -5.49
CA LYS A 327 26.74 4.61 -6.33
C LYS A 327 27.41 3.25 -6.60
N ASN A 328 27.01 2.23 -5.87
CA ASN A 328 27.54 0.86 -6.02
C ASN A 328 26.95 0.14 -7.23
N VAL A 329 25.83 0.60 -7.78
CA VAL A 329 25.27 0.05 -9.02
C VAL A 329 26.15 0.45 -10.20
N PRO A 330 26.61 -0.52 -11.03
CA PRO A 330 27.44 -0.22 -12.19
C PRO A 330 26.77 0.78 -13.14
N THR A 331 27.57 1.72 -13.67
CA THR A 331 27.07 2.85 -14.48
C THR A 331 26.19 2.41 -15.66
N GLY A 332 26.54 1.29 -16.33
CA GLY A 332 25.74 0.76 -17.45
C GLY A 332 24.36 0.29 -17.01
N VAL A 333 24.29 -0.44 -15.90
CA VAL A 333 23.02 -0.92 -15.31
C VAL A 333 22.18 0.27 -14.87
N LYS A 334 22.79 1.24 -14.17
CA LYS A 334 22.10 2.45 -13.72
C LYS A 334 21.49 3.23 -14.88
N ARG A 335 22.23 3.42 -15.99
CA ARG A 335 21.71 4.12 -17.18
C ARG A 335 20.51 3.41 -17.80
N LEU A 336 20.56 2.08 -17.89
CA LEU A 336 19.44 1.28 -18.39
C LEU A 336 18.21 1.47 -17.50
N VAL A 337 18.39 1.37 -16.19
CA VAL A 337 17.30 1.54 -15.20
C VAL A 337 16.73 2.96 -15.23
N ASP A 338 17.56 3.99 -15.29
CA ASP A 338 17.12 5.39 -15.39
C ASP A 338 16.28 5.63 -16.67
N HIS A 339 16.65 4.99 -17.79
CA HIS A 339 15.89 5.06 -19.03
C HIS A 339 14.52 4.39 -18.90
N LEU A 340 14.49 3.13 -18.46
CA LEU A 340 13.25 2.38 -18.27
C LEU A 340 12.34 2.98 -17.19
N LYS A 341 12.90 3.55 -16.13
CA LYS A 341 12.15 4.34 -15.16
C LYS A 341 11.43 5.52 -15.81
N SER A 342 12.11 6.23 -16.73
CA SER A 342 11.47 7.31 -17.51
C SER A 342 10.32 6.79 -18.36
N ASP A 343 10.49 5.64 -18.99
CA ASP A 343 9.46 5.05 -19.86
C ASP A 343 8.27 4.49 -19.05
N ILE A 344 8.51 3.91 -17.87
CA ILE A 344 7.43 3.52 -16.94
C ILE A 344 6.65 4.77 -16.49
N LYS A 345 7.33 5.87 -16.15
CA LYS A 345 6.66 7.12 -15.78
C LYS A 345 5.78 7.70 -16.88
N LYS A 346 6.11 7.46 -18.13
CA LYS A 346 5.31 7.90 -19.31
C LYS A 346 4.22 6.90 -19.69
N GLY A 347 4.26 5.68 -19.14
CA GLY A 347 3.37 4.59 -19.52
C GLY A 347 3.79 3.85 -20.80
N ASP A 348 4.97 4.13 -21.35
CA ASP A 348 5.51 3.48 -22.55
C ASP A 348 5.92 2.02 -22.25
N ILE A 349 6.29 1.74 -21.01
CA ILE A 349 6.63 0.39 -20.52
C ILE A 349 5.75 0.04 -19.33
N VAL A 350 5.19 -1.17 -19.37
CA VAL A 350 4.38 -1.76 -18.30
C VAL A 350 5.07 -3.04 -17.83
N PRO A 351 5.37 -3.20 -16.53
CA PRO A 351 6.06 -4.39 -16.00
C PRO A 351 5.40 -5.73 -16.35
N PHE A 352 4.07 -5.77 -16.37
CA PHE A 352 3.29 -6.97 -16.72
C PHE A 352 2.85 -6.97 -18.20
N TYR A 353 3.79 -6.89 -19.09
CA TYR A 353 3.57 -6.98 -20.54
C TYR A 353 4.15 -8.28 -21.11
N GLY A 354 3.47 -8.85 -22.11
CA GLY A 354 3.94 -10.04 -22.82
C GLY A 354 3.50 -11.36 -22.19
N GLU A 355 4.07 -12.47 -22.65
CA GLU A 355 3.73 -13.80 -22.16
C GLU A 355 4.25 -13.99 -20.72
N ILE A 356 3.34 -14.30 -19.81
CA ILE A 356 3.66 -14.54 -18.39
C ILE A 356 3.04 -15.87 -17.99
N ARG A 357 3.84 -16.74 -17.37
CA ARG A 357 3.41 -18.03 -16.86
C ARG A 357 3.54 -18.10 -15.36
N ALA A 358 2.62 -18.82 -14.74
CA ALA A 358 2.74 -19.21 -13.34
C ALA A 358 3.67 -20.41 -13.16
N GLN A 359 4.05 -20.71 -11.91
CA GLN A 359 4.92 -21.83 -11.54
C GLN A 359 4.44 -23.20 -12.08
N ASP A 360 3.14 -23.41 -12.19
CA ASP A 360 2.51 -24.62 -12.73
C ASP A 360 2.48 -24.66 -14.27
N GLY A 361 3.08 -23.66 -14.95
CA GLY A 361 3.09 -23.51 -16.40
C GLY A 361 1.83 -22.87 -16.98
N THR A 362 0.83 -22.56 -16.18
CA THR A 362 -0.40 -21.90 -16.62
C THR A 362 -0.11 -20.53 -17.23
N LEU A 363 -0.67 -20.26 -18.40
CA LEU A 363 -0.54 -18.96 -19.06
C LEU A 363 -1.44 -17.91 -18.36
N LYS A 364 -0.82 -16.93 -17.70
CA LYS A 364 -1.49 -15.85 -16.97
C LYS A 364 -1.65 -14.58 -17.80
N ASN A 365 -0.74 -14.30 -18.71
CA ASN A 365 -0.89 -13.21 -19.68
C ASN A 365 -0.41 -13.66 -21.07
N LYS A 366 -1.06 -13.11 -22.11
CA LYS A 366 -0.78 -13.45 -23.51
C LYS A 366 0.34 -12.59 -24.05
N LYS A 367 1.05 -13.12 -25.07
CA LYS A 367 2.02 -12.38 -25.86
C LYS A 367 1.37 -11.09 -26.41
N ASP A 368 2.15 -10.02 -26.45
CA ASP A 368 1.75 -8.71 -26.99
C ASP A 368 0.58 -8.02 -26.28
N LYS A 369 0.33 -8.34 -25.01
CA LYS A 369 -0.69 -7.67 -24.18
C LYS A 369 -0.12 -7.22 -22.83
N ALA A 370 -0.58 -6.07 -22.37
CA ALA A 370 -0.45 -5.67 -20.98
C ALA A 370 -1.53 -6.36 -20.13
N MET A 371 -1.16 -6.79 -18.93
CA MET A 371 -2.14 -7.30 -17.96
C MET A 371 -3.03 -6.17 -17.45
N LYS A 372 -4.31 -6.44 -17.28
CA LYS A 372 -5.25 -5.45 -16.75
C LYS A 372 -4.92 -5.11 -15.29
N PRO A 373 -5.13 -3.86 -14.86
CA PRO A 373 -4.88 -3.44 -13.48
C PRO A 373 -5.60 -4.31 -12.44
N GLU A 374 -6.85 -4.69 -12.69
CA GLU A 374 -7.63 -5.54 -11.79
C GLU A 374 -6.98 -6.93 -11.62
N ALA A 375 -6.47 -7.51 -12.70
CA ALA A 375 -5.80 -8.80 -12.66
C ALA A 375 -4.43 -8.72 -11.95
N ILE A 376 -3.77 -7.55 -11.97
CA ILE A 376 -2.55 -7.32 -11.19
C ILE A 376 -2.91 -7.16 -9.71
N MET A 377 -3.98 -6.44 -9.40
CA MET A 377 -4.45 -6.24 -8.03
C MET A 377 -4.85 -7.55 -7.34
N GLU A 378 -5.54 -8.42 -8.07
CA GLU A 378 -6.07 -9.70 -7.57
C GLU A 378 -5.10 -10.88 -7.73
N MET A 379 -3.82 -10.59 -7.99
CA MET A 379 -2.82 -11.61 -8.26
C MET A 379 -2.59 -12.51 -7.04
N ASP A 380 -2.79 -13.82 -7.21
CA ASP A 380 -2.72 -14.87 -6.19
C ASP A 380 -1.78 -16.04 -6.56
N TRP A 381 -0.94 -15.82 -7.56
CA TRP A 381 -0.02 -16.81 -8.14
C TRP A 381 1.39 -16.22 -8.30
N LEU A 382 2.40 -17.08 -8.36
CA LEU A 382 3.80 -16.70 -8.56
C LEU A 382 4.27 -17.06 -9.98
N THR A 383 5.19 -16.27 -10.54
CA THR A 383 5.80 -16.52 -11.86
C THR A 383 6.71 -17.75 -11.83
N ASP A 384 6.92 -18.37 -13.00
CA ASP A 384 7.64 -19.64 -13.20
C ASP A 384 9.13 -19.62 -12.80
N ASN A 385 9.73 -18.44 -12.68
CA ASN A 385 11.10 -18.26 -12.20
C ASN A 385 11.20 -18.01 -10.68
N VAL A 386 10.08 -17.99 -9.95
CA VAL A 386 10.07 -17.92 -8.48
C VAL A 386 10.13 -19.31 -7.88
N ILE A 387 10.99 -19.50 -6.89
CA ILE A 387 11.13 -20.72 -6.07
C ILE A 387 10.64 -20.42 -4.68
N GLY A 388 9.57 -21.06 -4.28
CA GLY A 388 8.86 -20.84 -3.01
C GLY A 388 7.36 -20.85 -3.21
N GLU A 389 6.62 -20.75 -2.13
CA GLU A 389 5.16 -20.83 -2.13
C GLU A 389 4.55 -19.65 -1.36
N ILE A 390 3.29 -19.36 -1.62
CA ILE A 390 2.49 -18.45 -0.79
C ILE A 390 2.06 -19.25 0.46
N PRO A 391 2.41 -18.82 1.67
CA PRO A 391 2.12 -19.59 2.88
C PRO A 391 0.62 -19.61 3.17
N THR A 392 0.19 -20.65 3.85
CA THR A 392 -1.16 -20.74 4.42
C THR A 392 -1.24 -19.94 5.74
N MET A 393 -2.46 -19.63 6.19
CA MET A 393 -2.69 -18.95 7.47
C MET A 393 -2.03 -19.68 8.67
N GLY A 394 -2.01 -21.01 8.62
CA GLY A 394 -1.41 -21.85 9.68
C GLY A 394 0.10 -21.75 9.77
N GLU A 395 0.78 -21.39 8.70
CA GLU A 395 2.24 -21.26 8.63
C GLU A 395 2.74 -19.87 9.04
N LEU A 396 1.83 -18.93 9.28
CA LEU A 396 2.15 -17.58 9.70
C LEU A 396 2.21 -17.44 11.23
N ARG A 397 3.11 -16.59 11.70
CA ARG A 397 3.17 -16.17 13.10
C ARG A 397 1.85 -15.56 13.55
N ALA A 398 1.50 -15.73 14.81
CA ALA A 398 0.21 -15.29 15.37
C ALA A 398 -0.04 -13.79 15.15
N GLU A 399 0.98 -12.96 15.28
CA GLU A 399 0.89 -11.50 15.09
C GLU A 399 0.66 -11.08 13.65
N ALA A 400 0.94 -11.93 12.66
CA ALA A 400 0.71 -11.64 11.25
C ALA A 400 -0.72 -11.99 10.79
N ARG A 401 -1.34 -12.97 11.44
CA ARG A 401 -2.65 -13.50 11.03
C ARG A 401 -3.77 -12.46 10.93
N PRO A 402 -3.93 -11.49 11.85
CA PRO A 402 -4.98 -10.48 11.74
C PRO A 402 -4.90 -9.63 10.46
N VAL A 403 -3.69 -9.26 10.03
CA VAL A 403 -3.47 -8.50 8.80
C VAL A 403 -3.84 -9.33 7.58
N VAL A 404 -3.38 -10.58 7.55
CA VAL A 404 -3.61 -11.51 6.42
C VAL A 404 -5.07 -11.97 6.37
N GLN A 405 -5.77 -12.06 7.50
CA GLN A 405 -7.20 -12.37 7.54
C GLN A 405 -8.05 -11.32 6.81
N ILE A 406 -7.62 -10.07 6.82
CA ILE A 406 -8.34 -8.95 6.17
C ILE A 406 -7.92 -8.78 4.72
N LYS A 407 -6.63 -8.92 4.41
CA LYS A 407 -6.01 -8.59 3.11
C LYS A 407 -5.39 -9.77 2.39
N GLY A 408 -5.37 -10.94 2.99
CA GLY A 408 -4.67 -12.11 2.45
C GLY A 408 -5.14 -12.51 1.08
N VAL A 409 -4.20 -13.04 0.35
CA VAL A 409 -4.42 -13.61 -0.98
C VAL A 409 -5.17 -14.92 -0.81
N GLU A 410 -6.43 -14.97 -1.38
CA GLU A 410 -7.40 -15.72 -1.07
C GLU A 410 -7.71 -17.09 -0.93
N GLU A 411 -8.12 -17.99 -1.37
CA GLU A 411 -8.68 -19.31 -1.01
C GLU A 411 -7.78 -20.22 -0.14
N LYS A 412 -6.48 -20.02 -0.19
CA LYS A 412 -5.52 -20.73 0.67
C LYS A 412 -5.45 -20.17 2.08
N MET A 413 -6.10 -19.03 2.32
CA MET A 413 -6.06 -18.29 3.58
C MET A 413 -7.34 -18.41 4.41
N LYS A 414 -8.38 -19.03 3.84
CA LYS A 414 -9.66 -19.28 4.54
C LYS A 414 -9.65 -20.56 5.34
#